data_4405a8432af39fe408b019476698a89a
#
_entry.id   4405a8432af39fe408b019476698a89a
#
_cell.length_a   1.000
_cell.length_b   1.000
_cell.length_c   1.000
_cell.angle_alpha   90.00
_cell.angle_beta   90.00
_cell.angle_gamma   90.00
#
_symmetry.space_group_name_H-M   'P 1'
#
loop_
_entity.id
_entity.type
_entity.pdbx_description
1 polymer ?
#
loop_
_entity_poly.entity_id
_entity_poly.type
_entity_poly.pdbx_seq_one_letter_code
_entity_poly.pdbx_strand_id
1 'polypeptide(L)'
;MNVKSVKTNWHVITGGPSTGKTTVINLLNERGFKTTFEHARHYIDTMREVGRTVEEIRANKRKFQLGVLDMQIEQEAELAPSETVFLDRAIPDALAYYKFLNLDMDDLLVNALQKVSYKSIFILDRLPFVNDYARTEDKEAQVKIHKLIIEVYESLGFPVIFVPVISPDERVDFILNNI
;
A
#
# COMPACT_ATOMS: atom_id res chain seq x y z
N MET A 1 26.17 -13.17 -0.71
CA MET A 1 25.14 -14.23 -0.64
C MET A 1 23.82 -13.67 -1.12
N ASN A 2 23.31 -14.20 -2.22
CA ASN A 2 21.94 -13.90 -2.60
C ASN A 2 21.01 -14.62 -1.61
N VAL A 3 20.45 -13.88 -0.68
CA VAL A 3 19.33 -14.39 0.11
C VAL A 3 18.18 -14.56 -0.88
N LYS A 4 17.93 -15.78 -1.32
CA LYS A 4 16.72 -16.07 -2.11
C LYS A 4 15.52 -15.69 -1.24
N SER A 5 14.81 -14.66 -1.63
CA SER A 5 13.54 -14.33 -0.98
C SER A 5 12.62 -15.54 -1.08
N VAL A 6 11.98 -15.88 0.03
CA VAL A 6 11.00 -16.96 0.07
C VAL A 6 9.83 -16.58 -0.83
N LYS A 7 9.44 -17.44 -1.76
CA LYS A 7 8.26 -17.20 -2.60
C LYS A 7 7.00 -17.18 -1.73
N THR A 8 6.14 -16.20 -1.97
CA THR A 8 4.87 -16.06 -1.25
C THR A 8 3.67 -16.22 -2.17
N ASN A 9 2.49 -16.46 -1.58
CA ASN A 9 1.19 -16.39 -2.23
C ASN A 9 0.47 -15.08 -1.90
N TRP A 10 1.23 -14.03 -1.68
CA TRP A 10 0.70 -12.72 -1.33
C TRP A 10 0.47 -11.86 -2.56
N HIS A 11 -0.70 -11.23 -2.57
CA HIS A 11 -1.12 -10.30 -3.62
C HIS A 11 -1.27 -8.92 -3.02
N VAL A 12 -0.57 -7.94 -3.58
CA VAL A 12 -0.66 -6.56 -3.12
C VAL A 12 -1.78 -5.85 -3.84
N ILE A 13 -2.63 -5.17 -3.09
CA ILE A 13 -3.65 -4.24 -3.61
C ILE A 13 -3.17 -2.84 -3.25
N THR A 14 -2.85 -2.06 -4.27
CA THR A 14 -2.32 -0.72 -4.06
C THR A 14 -2.81 0.27 -5.11
N GLY A 15 -2.34 1.46 -5.03
CA GLY A 15 -2.70 2.61 -5.83
C GLY A 15 -2.64 3.86 -4.99
N GLY A 16 -2.67 5.01 -5.61
CA GLY A 16 -2.70 6.29 -4.91
C GLY A 16 -3.99 6.49 -4.12
N PRO A 17 -4.11 7.61 -3.43
CA PRO A 17 -5.36 7.98 -2.75
C PRO A 17 -6.54 8.05 -3.72
N SER A 18 -7.75 7.78 -3.24
CA SER A 18 -8.99 7.87 -4.02
C SER A 18 -9.08 6.92 -5.22
N THR A 19 -8.52 5.72 -5.08
CA THR A 19 -8.63 4.65 -6.08
C THR A 19 -9.74 3.63 -5.77
N GLY A 20 -10.39 3.74 -4.61
CA GLY A 20 -11.39 2.76 -4.16
C GLY A 20 -10.81 1.52 -3.49
N LYS A 21 -9.55 1.57 -3.07
CA LYS A 21 -8.82 0.46 -2.48
C LYS A 21 -9.52 -0.15 -1.26
N THR A 22 -9.97 0.69 -0.33
CA THR A 22 -10.63 0.23 0.90
C THR A 22 -11.87 -0.60 0.61
N THR A 23 -12.68 -0.17 -0.35
CA THR A 23 -13.89 -0.91 -0.77
C THR A 23 -13.53 -2.28 -1.34
N VAL A 24 -12.51 -2.35 -2.18
CA VAL A 24 -12.04 -3.61 -2.78
C VAL A 24 -11.50 -4.57 -1.70
N ILE A 25 -10.70 -4.08 -0.78
CA ILE A 25 -10.18 -4.88 0.34
C ILE A 25 -11.30 -5.43 1.21
N ASN A 26 -12.27 -4.60 1.54
CA ASN A 26 -13.43 -5.03 2.34
C ASN A 26 -14.25 -6.12 1.62
N LEU A 27 -14.48 -5.98 0.33
CA LEU A 27 -15.19 -6.99 -0.47
C LEU A 27 -14.42 -8.31 -0.55
N LEU A 28 -13.10 -8.27 -0.70
CA LEU A 28 -12.27 -9.47 -0.66
C LEU A 28 -12.39 -10.19 0.69
N ASN A 29 -12.37 -9.43 1.78
CA ASN A 29 -12.57 -9.97 3.13
C ASN A 29 -13.97 -10.60 3.29
N GLU A 30 -15.02 -9.92 2.84
CA GLU A 30 -16.39 -10.43 2.88
C GLU A 30 -16.57 -11.73 2.09
N ARG A 31 -15.80 -11.91 1.02
CA ARG A 31 -15.77 -13.15 0.23
C ARG A 31 -14.92 -14.27 0.87
N GLY A 32 -14.37 -14.04 2.05
CA GLY A 32 -13.66 -15.06 2.83
C GLY A 32 -12.15 -15.10 2.60
N PHE A 33 -11.58 -14.14 1.88
CA PHE A 33 -10.13 -14.06 1.70
C PHE A 33 -9.46 -13.34 2.86
N LYS A 34 -8.27 -13.78 3.22
CA LYS A 34 -7.47 -13.08 4.22
C LYS A 34 -6.94 -11.77 3.64
N THR A 35 -7.14 -10.69 4.36
CA THR A 35 -6.69 -9.34 3.99
C THR A 35 -5.91 -8.72 5.14
N THR A 36 -5.09 -7.74 4.84
CA THR A 36 -4.48 -6.88 5.84
C THR A 36 -5.20 -5.53 5.90
N PHE A 37 -4.82 -4.68 6.83
CA PHE A 37 -5.40 -3.35 7.00
C PHE A 37 -4.39 -2.24 6.68
N GLU A 38 -4.87 -1.04 6.48
CA GLU A 38 -4.03 0.11 6.15
C GLU A 38 -3.24 0.60 7.37
N HIS A 39 -1.92 0.52 7.29
CA HIS A 39 -1.02 0.85 8.41
C HIS A 39 -0.95 2.33 8.73
N ALA A 40 -1.06 3.21 7.76
CA ALA A 40 -1.04 4.65 8.01
C ALA A 40 -2.17 5.06 8.96
N ARG A 41 -3.38 4.58 8.72
CA ARG A 41 -4.53 4.81 9.60
C ARG A 41 -4.33 4.18 10.97
N HIS A 42 -3.85 2.93 11.01
CA HIS A 42 -3.60 2.23 12.26
C HIS A 42 -2.54 2.94 13.11
N TYR A 43 -1.48 3.43 12.51
CA TYR A 43 -0.46 4.21 13.19
C TYR A 43 -1.04 5.50 13.79
N ILE A 44 -1.87 6.22 13.05
CA ILE A 44 -2.55 7.42 13.54
C ILE A 44 -3.44 7.08 14.74
N ASP A 45 -4.25 6.05 14.64
CA ASP A 45 -5.16 5.64 15.71
C ASP A 45 -4.39 5.24 16.98
N THR A 46 -3.33 4.46 16.83
CA THR A 46 -2.46 4.05 17.95
C THR A 46 -1.82 5.26 18.65
N MET A 47 -1.33 6.23 17.88
CA MET A 47 -0.72 7.44 18.46
C MET A 47 -1.74 8.35 19.13
N ARG A 48 -2.98 8.38 18.62
CA ARG A 48 -4.07 9.13 19.28
C ARG A 48 -4.46 8.51 20.63
N GLU A 49 -4.43 7.22 20.77
CA GLU A 49 -4.68 6.52 22.03
C GLU A 49 -3.68 6.90 23.13
N VAL A 50 -2.44 7.25 22.76
CA VAL A 50 -1.43 7.75 23.70
C VAL A 50 -1.45 9.29 23.84
N GLY A 51 -2.49 9.95 23.36
CA GLY A 51 -2.76 11.39 23.60
C GLY A 51 -2.16 12.34 22.57
N ARG A 52 -1.64 11.85 21.44
CA ARG A 52 -1.12 12.72 20.38
C ARG A 52 -2.24 13.14 19.43
N THR A 53 -2.17 14.38 18.93
CA THR A 53 -3.09 14.87 17.90
C THR A 53 -2.63 14.42 16.52
N VAL A 54 -3.57 14.38 15.55
CA VAL A 54 -3.25 14.07 14.15
C VAL A 54 -2.23 15.05 13.58
N GLU A 55 -2.32 16.33 13.93
CA GLU A 55 -1.37 17.36 13.50
C GLU A 55 0.05 17.08 14.01
N GLU A 56 0.20 16.73 15.30
CA GLU A 56 1.49 16.37 15.89
C GLU A 56 2.09 15.13 15.23
N ILE A 57 1.27 14.11 14.97
CA ILE A 57 1.71 12.84 14.33
C ILE A 57 2.25 13.11 12.94
N ARG A 58 1.58 13.94 12.15
CA ARG A 58 1.96 14.25 10.76
C ARG A 58 3.02 15.32 10.63
N ALA A 59 3.27 16.12 11.68
CA ALA A 59 4.26 17.20 11.65
C ALA A 59 5.68 16.69 11.38
N ASN A 60 6.06 15.53 11.93
CA ASN A 60 7.33 14.87 11.62
C ASN A 60 7.12 13.79 10.56
N LYS A 61 7.29 14.17 9.30
CA LYS A 61 7.06 13.28 8.13
C LYS A 61 7.91 12.01 8.16
N ARG A 62 9.20 12.11 8.52
CA ARG A 62 10.08 10.94 8.62
C ARG A 62 9.64 9.98 9.71
N LYS A 63 9.34 10.49 10.89
CA LYS A 63 8.89 9.67 12.02
C LYS A 63 7.57 8.95 11.71
N PHE A 64 6.65 9.64 11.04
CA PHE A 64 5.39 9.05 10.59
C PHE A 64 5.64 7.90 9.61
N GLN A 65 6.47 8.12 8.58
CA GLN A 65 6.77 7.09 7.59
C GLN A 65 7.52 5.90 8.19
N LEU A 66 8.44 6.15 9.12
CA LEU A 66 9.13 5.08 9.86
C LEU A 66 8.17 4.23 10.68
N GLY A 67 7.22 4.87 11.37
CA GLY A 67 6.21 4.15 12.16
C GLY A 67 5.31 3.28 11.30
N VAL A 68 4.86 3.78 10.17
CA VAL A 68 4.07 3.02 9.19
C VAL A 68 4.87 1.86 8.61
N LEU A 69 6.13 2.09 8.25
CA LEU A 69 7.02 1.07 7.71
C LEU A 69 7.29 -0.05 8.73
N ASP A 70 7.55 0.29 9.99
CA ASP A 70 7.74 -0.70 11.05
C ASP A 70 6.52 -1.61 11.18
N MET A 71 5.32 -1.05 11.20
CA MET A 71 4.07 -1.82 11.27
C MET A 71 3.91 -2.74 10.06
N GLN A 72 4.26 -2.27 8.87
CA GLN A 72 4.21 -3.05 7.64
C GLN A 72 5.20 -4.22 7.68
N ILE A 73 6.41 -3.98 8.13
CA ILE A 73 7.45 -5.02 8.26
C ILE A 73 7.00 -6.10 9.25
N GLU A 74 6.52 -5.69 10.42
CA GLU A 74 6.02 -6.62 11.44
C GLU A 74 4.87 -7.47 10.92
N GLN A 75 3.90 -6.85 10.25
CA GLN A 75 2.76 -7.57 9.72
C GLN A 75 3.16 -8.58 8.65
N GLU A 76 4.02 -8.21 7.71
CA GLU A 76 4.47 -9.14 6.68
C GLU A 76 5.31 -10.28 7.27
N ALA A 77 6.06 -10.03 8.34
CA ALA A 77 6.81 -11.06 9.05
C ALA A 77 5.93 -12.11 9.74
N GLU A 78 4.72 -11.74 10.13
CA GLU A 78 3.75 -12.62 10.78
C GLU A 78 2.93 -13.48 9.81
N LEU A 79 2.93 -13.13 8.52
CA LEU A 79 2.17 -13.86 7.51
C LEU A 79 2.87 -15.14 7.07
N ALA A 80 2.11 -16.22 6.91
CA ALA A 80 2.63 -17.47 6.34
C ALA A 80 2.84 -17.31 4.82
N PRO A 81 4.05 -17.57 4.29
CA PRO A 81 4.32 -17.41 2.86
C PRO A 81 3.42 -18.22 1.93
N SER A 82 2.97 -19.39 2.37
CA SER A 82 2.11 -20.26 1.59
C SER A 82 0.63 -19.88 1.59
N GLU A 83 0.22 -19.00 2.50
CA GLU A 83 -1.16 -18.57 2.62
C GLU A 83 -1.50 -17.51 1.59
N THR A 84 -2.66 -17.63 0.94
CA THR A 84 -3.16 -16.59 0.04
C THR A 84 -3.65 -15.41 0.84
N VAL A 85 -2.98 -14.27 0.71
CA VAL A 85 -3.29 -13.04 1.43
C VAL A 85 -3.34 -11.88 0.44
N PHE A 86 -4.34 -11.01 0.60
CA PHE A 86 -4.39 -9.73 -0.09
C PHE A 86 -3.94 -8.62 0.86
N LEU A 87 -2.81 -8.00 0.55
CA LEU A 87 -2.25 -6.94 1.37
C LEU A 87 -2.79 -5.58 0.93
N ASP A 88 -3.31 -4.83 1.89
CA ASP A 88 -3.64 -3.42 1.73
C ASP A 88 -2.35 -2.61 1.81
N ARG A 89 -1.76 -2.35 0.65
CA ARG A 89 -0.39 -1.85 0.49
C ARG A 89 0.67 -2.83 0.98
N ALA A 90 1.91 -2.57 0.66
CA ALA A 90 3.04 -3.38 1.06
C ALA A 90 4.29 -2.51 1.27
N ILE A 91 5.40 -3.10 1.68
CA ILE A 91 6.65 -2.38 1.95
C ILE A 91 7.08 -1.46 0.81
N PRO A 92 6.99 -1.83 -0.48
CA PRO A 92 7.38 -0.91 -1.56
C PRO A 92 6.59 0.40 -1.62
N ASP A 93 5.35 0.43 -1.14
CA ASP A 93 4.59 1.68 -1.03
C ASP A 93 5.33 2.73 -0.18
N ALA A 94 6.06 2.30 0.85
CA ALA A 94 6.86 3.19 1.68
C ALA A 94 7.92 3.94 0.84
N LEU A 95 8.55 3.27 -0.12
CA LEU A 95 9.52 3.93 -1.00
C LEU A 95 8.86 5.02 -1.85
N ALA A 96 7.64 4.78 -2.34
CA ALA A 96 6.89 5.80 -3.08
C ALA A 96 6.60 7.03 -2.23
N TYR A 97 6.20 6.84 -0.98
CA TYR A 97 5.96 7.95 -0.05
C TYR A 97 7.24 8.66 0.38
N TYR A 98 8.35 7.95 0.56
CA TYR A 98 9.66 8.58 0.79
C TYR A 98 10.04 9.49 -0.37
N LYS A 99 9.89 9.02 -1.60
CA LYS A 99 10.15 9.84 -2.80
C LYS A 99 9.22 11.05 -2.89
N PHE A 100 7.94 10.85 -2.61
CA PHE A 100 6.96 11.93 -2.62
C PHE A 100 7.29 13.04 -1.60
N LEU A 101 7.77 12.65 -0.43
CA LEU A 101 8.11 13.57 0.67
C LEU A 101 9.58 14.06 0.61
N ASN A 102 10.33 13.67 -0.40
CA ASN A 102 11.78 13.97 -0.54
C ASN A 102 12.59 13.52 0.69
N LEU A 103 12.25 12.36 1.23
CA LEU A 103 13.01 11.74 2.31
C LEU A 103 14.10 10.84 1.74
N ASP A 104 15.29 10.88 2.33
CA ASP A 104 16.36 9.95 1.99
C ASP A 104 16.01 8.55 2.48
N MET A 105 16.40 7.54 1.70
CA MET A 105 16.23 6.15 2.12
C MET A 105 17.11 5.87 3.34
N ASP A 106 16.52 5.27 4.35
CA ASP A 106 17.23 4.78 5.53
C ASP A 106 17.52 3.28 5.42
N ASP A 107 18.36 2.78 6.32
CA ASP A 107 18.77 1.37 6.34
C ASP A 107 17.57 0.43 6.56
N LEU A 108 16.59 0.86 7.34
CA LEU A 108 15.38 0.07 7.59
C LEU A 108 14.63 -0.21 6.30
N LEU A 109 14.38 0.82 5.49
CA LEU A 109 13.70 0.69 4.20
C LEU A 109 14.53 -0.12 3.20
N VAL A 110 15.82 0.17 3.08
CA VAL A 110 16.73 -0.55 2.18
C VAL A 110 16.74 -2.03 2.50
N ASN A 111 16.91 -2.39 3.76
CA ASN A 111 16.96 -3.78 4.21
C ASN A 111 15.61 -4.49 4.01
N ALA A 112 14.51 -3.80 4.27
CA ALA A 112 13.17 -4.36 4.06
C ALA A 112 12.90 -4.66 2.58
N LEU A 113 13.26 -3.74 1.68
CA LEU A 113 13.06 -3.92 0.23
C LEU A 113 13.85 -5.10 -0.35
N GLN A 114 14.98 -5.46 0.24
CA GLN A 114 15.78 -6.61 -0.21
C GLN A 114 15.13 -7.96 0.10
N LYS A 115 14.17 -8.00 1.01
CA LYS A 115 13.55 -9.24 1.51
C LYS A 115 12.13 -9.46 1.00
N VAL A 116 11.55 -8.50 0.29
CA VAL A 116 10.15 -8.58 -0.16
C VAL A 116 9.97 -9.63 -1.25
N SER A 117 8.83 -10.31 -1.21
CA SER A 117 8.41 -11.25 -2.23
C SER A 117 6.89 -11.26 -2.32
N TYR A 118 6.37 -10.90 -3.48
CA TYR A 118 4.93 -10.89 -3.75
C TYR A 118 4.65 -11.67 -5.02
N LYS A 119 3.52 -12.37 -5.06
CA LYS A 119 3.13 -13.16 -6.23
C LYS A 119 2.61 -12.27 -7.37
N SER A 120 1.84 -11.24 -7.01
CA SER A 120 1.34 -10.25 -7.98
C SER A 120 1.04 -8.93 -7.28
N ILE A 121 1.06 -7.87 -8.07
CA ILE A 121 0.75 -6.52 -7.63
C ILE A 121 -0.45 -6.04 -8.45
N PHE A 122 -1.54 -5.71 -7.78
CA PHE A 122 -2.71 -5.09 -8.38
C PHE A 122 -2.72 -3.60 -8.07
N ILE A 123 -2.60 -2.78 -9.10
CA ILE A 123 -2.68 -1.32 -8.97
C ILE A 123 -4.03 -0.88 -9.50
N LEU A 124 -4.85 -0.34 -8.60
CA LEU A 124 -6.17 0.15 -8.95
C LEU A 124 -6.05 1.46 -9.73
N ASP A 125 -6.66 1.53 -10.91
CA ASP A 125 -6.74 2.77 -11.67
C ASP A 125 -7.53 3.82 -10.87
N ARG A 126 -7.10 5.07 -11.02
CA ARG A 126 -7.73 6.17 -10.29
C ARG A 126 -9.17 6.35 -10.72
N LEU A 127 -10.06 6.52 -9.74
CA LEU A 127 -11.45 6.86 -9.99
C LEU A 127 -11.56 8.27 -10.59
N PRO A 128 -12.61 8.55 -11.39
CA PRO A 128 -12.88 9.89 -11.88
C PRO A 128 -12.94 10.88 -10.73
N PHE A 129 -12.32 12.04 -10.94
CA PHE A 129 -12.29 13.08 -9.92
C PHE A 129 -13.68 13.70 -9.79
N VAL A 130 -14.26 13.59 -8.59
CA VAL A 130 -15.48 14.33 -8.25
C VAL A 130 -15.06 15.72 -7.78
N ASN A 131 -15.58 16.78 -8.44
CA ASN A 131 -15.34 18.16 -8.03
C ASN A 131 -15.83 18.38 -6.59
N ASP A 132 -14.93 18.22 -5.65
CA ASP A 132 -15.16 18.58 -4.27
C ASP A 132 -14.25 19.78 -3.94
N TYR A 133 -14.83 20.88 -3.51
CA TYR A 133 -14.13 22.10 -3.15
C TYR A 133 -12.95 21.88 -2.21
N ALA A 134 -13.07 20.91 -1.32
CA ALA A 134 -12.05 20.63 -0.30
C ALA A 134 -10.84 19.85 -0.83
N ARG A 135 -10.89 19.29 -2.06
CA ARG A 135 -9.88 18.35 -2.58
C ARG A 135 -9.13 18.83 -3.82
N THR A 136 -9.38 20.04 -4.31
CA THR A 136 -8.71 20.56 -5.51
C THR A 136 -7.20 20.72 -5.33
N GLU A 137 -6.76 21.07 -4.11
CA GLU A 137 -5.33 21.21 -3.78
C GLU A 137 -4.61 19.85 -3.72
N ASP A 138 -5.32 18.77 -3.34
CA ASP A 138 -4.76 17.43 -3.19
C ASP A 138 -4.69 16.64 -4.49
N LYS A 139 -5.34 17.10 -5.57
CA LYS A 139 -5.41 16.35 -6.83
C LYS A 139 -4.04 16.08 -7.44
N GLU A 140 -3.19 17.09 -7.50
CA GLU A 140 -1.83 16.94 -8.03
C GLU A 140 -1.00 15.99 -7.17
N ALA A 141 -1.13 16.08 -5.85
CA ALA A 141 -0.47 15.19 -4.91
C ALA A 141 -0.93 13.74 -5.10
N GLN A 142 -2.23 13.51 -5.25
CA GLN A 142 -2.79 12.17 -5.50
C GLN A 142 -2.27 11.57 -6.80
N VAL A 143 -2.23 12.35 -7.88
CA VAL A 143 -1.68 11.92 -9.18
C VAL A 143 -0.21 11.56 -9.04
N LYS A 144 0.57 12.39 -8.36
CA LYS A 144 2.01 12.19 -8.17
C LYS A 144 2.31 10.93 -7.35
N ILE A 145 1.60 10.73 -6.24
CA ILE A 145 1.75 9.53 -5.40
C ILE A 145 1.41 8.27 -6.21
N HIS A 146 0.29 8.28 -6.92
CA HIS A 146 -0.13 7.15 -7.74
C HIS A 146 0.94 6.77 -8.78
N LYS A 147 1.48 7.76 -9.47
CA LYS A 147 2.55 7.57 -10.45
C LYS A 147 3.82 7.01 -9.82
N LEU A 148 4.21 7.52 -8.65
CA LEU A 148 5.37 7.01 -7.92
C LEU A 148 5.19 5.57 -7.48
N ILE A 149 4.00 5.17 -7.05
CA ILE A 149 3.68 3.78 -6.68
C ILE A 149 3.88 2.87 -7.91
N ILE A 150 3.36 3.25 -9.05
CA ILE A 150 3.56 2.49 -10.30
C ILE A 150 5.06 2.34 -10.61
N GLU A 151 5.79 3.43 -10.62
CA GLU A 151 7.22 3.44 -10.92
C GLU A 151 8.03 2.55 -9.98
N VAL A 152 7.71 2.58 -8.68
CA VAL A 152 8.40 1.78 -7.67
C VAL A 152 8.18 0.29 -7.91
N TYR A 153 6.94 -0.14 -8.07
CA TYR A 153 6.65 -1.57 -8.27
C TYR A 153 7.21 -2.10 -9.60
N GLU A 154 7.13 -1.32 -10.66
CA GLU A 154 7.74 -1.67 -11.94
C GLU A 154 9.27 -1.79 -11.83
N SER A 155 9.92 -0.86 -11.11
CA SER A 155 11.38 -0.87 -10.92
C SER A 155 11.87 -2.07 -10.13
N LEU A 156 11.05 -2.63 -9.25
CA LEU A 156 11.38 -3.81 -8.46
C LEU A 156 11.16 -5.13 -9.21
N GLY A 157 10.59 -5.07 -10.40
CA GLY A 157 10.44 -6.25 -11.28
C GLY A 157 9.30 -7.19 -10.90
N PHE A 158 8.36 -6.77 -10.08
CA PHE A 158 7.17 -7.57 -9.79
C PHE A 158 6.16 -7.54 -10.94
N PRO A 159 5.39 -8.63 -11.15
CA PRO A 159 4.28 -8.62 -12.10
C PRO A 159 3.22 -7.61 -11.66
N VAL A 160 3.02 -6.54 -12.44
CA VAL A 160 2.04 -5.49 -12.17
C VAL A 160 0.83 -5.66 -13.06
N ILE A 161 -0.35 -5.69 -12.45
CA ILE A 161 -1.64 -5.80 -13.13
C ILE A 161 -2.46 -4.57 -12.77
N PHE A 162 -2.86 -3.80 -13.78
CA PHE A 162 -3.72 -2.63 -13.58
C PHE A 162 -5.19 -3.05 -13.54
N VAL A 163 -5.89 -2.62 -12.50
CA VAL A 163 -7.32 -2.90 -12.33
C VAL A 163 -8.12 -1.72 -12.85
N PRO A 164 -8.94 -1.92 -13.90
CA PRO A 164 -9.65 -0.81 -14.55
C PRO A 164 -10.75 -0.21 -13.65
N VAL A 165 -11.27 0.95 -14.06
CA VAL A 165 -12.38 1.61 -13.39
C VAL A 165 -13.69 0.95 -13.81
N ILE A 166 -14.08 -0.06 -13.07
CA ILE A 166 -15.34 -0.80 -13.16
C ILE A 166 -15.99 -0.81 -11.78
N SER A 167 -17.14 -1.44 -11.61
CA SER A 167 -17.77 -1.48 -10.29
C SER A 167 -16.86 -2.19 -9.26
N PRO A 168 -17.00 -1.91 -7.95
CA PRO A 168 -16.20 -2.57 -6.92
C PRO A 168 -16.27 -4.09 -6.98
N ASP A 169 -17.44 -4.67 -7.17
CA ASP A 169 -17.60 -6.12 -7.31
C ASP A 169 -16.90 -6.67 -8.57
N GLU A 170 -17.02 -5.97 -9.69
CA GLU A 170 -16.32 -6.34 -10.93
C GLU A 170 -14.80 -6.22 -10.78
N ARG A 171 -14.30 -5.24 -10.02
CA ARG A 171 -12.88 -5.13 -9.69
C ARG A 171 -12.38 -6.34 -8.91
N VAL A 172 -13.16 -6.80 -7.93
CA VAL A 172 -12.83 -8.00 -7.15
C VAL A 172 -12.82 -9.23 -8.04
N ASP A 173 -13.82 -9.40 -8.91
CA ASP A 173 -13.86 -10.49 -9.88
C ASP A 173 -12.65 -10.46 -10.81
N PHE A 174 -12.27 -9.28 -11.31
CA PHE A 174 -11.09 -9.08 -12.13
C PHE A 174 -9.80 -9.53 -11.40
N ILE A 175 -9.65 -9.13 -10.14
CA ILE A 175 -8.50 -9.51 -9.32
C ILE A 175 -8.45 -11.03 -9.14
N LEU A 176 -9.56 -11.65 -8.74
CA LEU A 176 -9.65 -13.08 -8.50
C LEU A 176 -9.41 -13.92 -9.76
N ASN A 177 -9.77 -13.41 -10.92
CA ASN A 177 -9.51 -14.06 -12.20
C ASN A 177 -8.04 -13.97 -12.67
N ASN A 178 -7.24 -13.16 -12.01
CA ASN A 178 -5.82 -12.92 -12.35
C ASN A 178 -4.83 -13.38 -11.28
N ILE A 179 -5.26 -14.13 -10.30
CA ILE A 179 -4.37 -14.73 -9.31
C ILE A 179 -3.94 -16.14 -9.66
#